data_c0c74e5874648f4be934dcadc64c73a1
#
_entry.id   c0c74e5874648f4be934dcadc64c73a1
#
_cell.length_a   1.000
_cell.length_b   1.000
_cell.length_c   1.000
_cell.angle_alpha   90.00
_cell.angle_beta   90.00
_cell.angle_gamma   90.00
#
_symmetry.space_group_name_H-M   'P 1'
#
loop_
_entity.id
_entity.type
_entity.pdbx_description
1 polymer ?
#
loop_
_entity_poly.entity_id
_entity_poly.type
_entity_poly.pdbx_seq_one_letter_code
_entity_poly.pdbx_strand_id
1 'polypeptide(L)'
;MTPADLTRTVLHTVRCAIEADELCAVVPTRVTVRVPPRPGCGDYATNVALRIARDTGRPAREIAEVLRRRLAGQPGIARVDIAEPGFLNITLDAASGAQIVREALAGTADGSEPLDLRPGPELLARLGSDAARWSLVSPPGLDRDLLLVQRETNPLFRVRYAHSRTRALLRNAAGLGFAPEPGDLGDDSADPLLAHLADHSRITAARAPERLARHLERVADAFLRWQAACPTLPRGAEKPLAVHRARLALAEATGAVLADGLTQLGITAPARL
;
A
#
# COMPACT_ATOMS: atom_id res chain seq x y z
N MET A 1 11.44 -1.76 2.67
CA MET A 1 11.06 -1.79 4.12
C MET A 1 9.55 -1.63 4.23
N THR A 2 8.84 -2.61 4.77
CA THR A 2 7.38 -2.54 4.96
C THR A 2 7.00 -1.74 6.21
N PRO A 3 5.73 -1.29 6.37
CA PRO A 3 5.26 -0.66 7.60
C PRO A 3 5.48 -1.51 8.86
N ALA A 4 5.41 -2.83 8.74
CA ALA A 4 5.68 -3.76 9.83
C ALA A 4 7.16 -3.76 10.22
N ASP A 5 8.06 -3.76 9.21
CA ASP A 5 9.50 -3.66 9.43
C ASP A 5 9.86 -2.32 10.05
N LEU A 6 9.31 -1.23 9.50
CA LEU A 6 9.53 0.10 10.05
C LEU A 6 9.04 0.23 11.50
N THR A 7 7.90 -0.38 11.84
CA THR A 7 7.41 -0.43 13.22
C THR A 7 8.40 -1.16 14.14
N ARG A 8 8.97 -2.29 13.69
CA ARG A 8 10.01 -3.03 14.43
C ARG A 8 11.29 -2.21 14.56
N THR A 9 11.73 -1.56 13.48
CA THR A 9 12.92 -0.69 13.48
C THR A 9 12.76 0.48 14.43
N VAL A 10 11.62 1.17 14.42
CA VAL A 10 11.34 2.28 15.35
C VAL A 10 11.33 1.78 16.81
N LEU A 11 10.68 0.64 17.07
CA LEU A 11 10.66 0.06 18.42
C LEU A 11 12.05 -0.36 18.90
N HIS A 12 12.84 -0.98 18.02
CA HIS A 12 14.22 -1.33 18.30
C HIS A 12 15.09 -0.10 18.58
N THR A 13 14.94 0.95 17.75
CA THR A 13 15.66 2.22 17.93
C THR A 13 15.33 2.88 19.28
N VAL A 14 14.07 2.87 19.70
CA VAL A 14 13.67 3.37 21.03
C VAL A 14 14.34 2.55 22.13
N ARG A 15 14.35 1.22 22.02
CA ARG A 15 15.02 0.33 23.00
C ARG A 15 16.51 0.64 23.10
N CYS A 16 17.21 0.73 21.96
CA CYS A 16 18.64 1.05 21.94
C CYS A 16 18.94 2.44 22.50
N ALA A 17 18.06 3.43 22.32
CA ALA A 17 18.23 4.76 22.90
C ALA A 17 18.06 4.76 24.41
N ILE A 18 17.18 3.91 24.95
CA ILE A 18 17.01 3.71 26.40
C ILE A 18 18.21 2.95 26.99
N GLU A 19 18.66 1.88 26.35
CA GLU A 19 19.83 1.10 26.76
C GLU A 19 21.13 1.91 26.75
N ALA A 20 21.21 2.94 25.91
CA ALA A 20 22.33 3.88 25.82
C ALA A 20 22.18 5.13 26.74
N ASP A 21 21.21 5.13 27.66
CA ASP A 21 20.91 6.25 28.58
C ASP A 21 20.60 7.61 27.88
N GLU A 22 20.33 7.60 26.58
CA GLU A 22 19.91 8.82 25.85
C GLU A 22 18.44 9.18 26.11
N LEU A 23 17.62 8.16 26.41
CA LEU A 23 16.20 8.32 26.76
C LEU A 23 15.90 7.61 28.07
N CYS A 24 15.51 8.37 29.08
CA CYS A 24 15.01 7.82 30.34
C CYS A 24 13.49 7.59 30.21
N ALA A 25 13.09 6.44 29.67
CA ALA A 25 11.70 6.12 29.38
C ALA A 25 11.44 4.61 29.47
N VAL A 26 10.17 4.22 29.56
CA VAL A 26 9.75 2.82 29.39
C VAL A 26 9.55 2.56 27.90
N VAL A 27 10.01 1.39 27.42
CA VAL A 27 9.81 0.98 26.03
C VAL A 27 8.31 0.88 25.73
N PRO A 28 7.76 1.62 24.73
CA PRO A 28 6.36 1.55 24.40
C PRO A 28 5.95 0.14 23.95
N THR A 29 4.86 -0.38 24.43
CA THR A 29 4.32 -1.70 24.03
C THR A 29 3.88 -1.74 22.56
N ARG A 30 3.55 -0.57 22.01
CA ARG A 30 3.11 -0.41 20.60
C ARG A 30 3.65 0.89 20.02
N VAL A 31 4.15 0.82 18.79
CA VAL A 31 4.46 1.99 17.97
C VAL A 31 3.48 2.02 16.80
N THR A 32 2.99 3.21 16.47
CA THR A 32 2.11 3.39 15.31
C THR A 32 2.88 4.10 14.20
N VAL A 33 2.92 3.48 13.04
CA VAL A 33 3.45 4.04 11.80
C VAL A 33 2.29 4.21 10.82
N ARG A 34 2.15 5.38 10.21
CA ARG A 34 1.06 5.71 9.28
C ARG A 34 1.58 6.55 8.14
N VAL A 35 0.90 6.51 7.00
CA VAL A 35 1.15 7.46 5.90
C VAL A 35 0.80 8.87 6.40
N PRO A 36 1.68 9.87 6.18
CA PRO A 36 1.40 11.26 6.55
C PRO A 36 0.14 11.78 5.84
N PRO A 37 -0.65 12.66 6.48
CA PRO A 37 -1.86 13.22 5.86
C PRO A 37 -1.56 14.22 4.74
N ARG A 38 -0.34 14.75 4.67
CA ARG A 38 0.11 15.72 3.65
C ARG A 38 1.12 15.06 2.72
N PRO A 39 0.92 15.12 1.40
CA PRO A 39 1.92 14.68 0.42
C PRO A 39 3.25 15.43 0.58
N GLY A 40 4.38 14.75 0.31
CA GLY A 40 5.71 15.33 0.41
C GLY A 40 6.30 15.41 1.83
N CYS A 41 5.59 14.88 2.84
CA CYS A 41 6.08 14.81 4.22
C CYS A 41 6.72 13.45 4.56
N GLY A 42 7.38 12.78 3.59
CA GLY A 42 7.92 11.42 3.73
C GLY A 42 6.87 10.34 3.48
N ASP A 43 7.30 9.08 3.45
CA ASP A 43 6.44 7.91 3.18
C ASP A 43 5.61 7.53 4.40
N TYR A 44 6.20 7.64 5.59
CA TYR A 44 5.60 7.27 6.86
C TYR A 44 5.81 8.31 7.94
N ALA A 45 4.88 8.37 8.89
CA ALA A 45 4.99 9.19 10.09
C ALA A 45 4.73 8.36 11.35
N THR A 46 5.43 8.70 12.44
CA THR A 46 5.19 8.12 13.76
C THR A 46 5.11 9.20 14.84
N ASN A 47 4.26 8.97 15.84
CA ASN A 47 4.09 9.82 17.01
C ASN A 47 4.80 9.28 18.25
N VAL A 48 5.76 8.39 18.08
CA VAL A 48 6.43 7.70 19.19
C VAL A 48 7.09 8.69 20.16
N ALA A 49 7.73 9.76 19.65
CA ALA A 49 8.36 10.77 20.49
C ALA A 49 7.35 11.54 21.35
N LEU A 50 6.17 11.86 20.81
CA LEU A 50 5.06 12.49 21.56
C LEU A 50 4.55 11.59 22.69
N ARG A 51 4.47 10.28 22.45
CA ARG A 51 4.06 9.33 23.49
C ARG A 51 5.07 9.26 24.63
N ILE A 52 6.35 9.11 24.28
CA ILE A 52 7.43 9.10 25.28
C ILE A 52 7.48 10.41 26.04
N ALA A 53 7.29 11.56 25.37
CA ALA A 53 7.24 12.87 25.99
C ALA A 53 6.15 12.98 27.06
N ARG A 54 4.96 12.47 26.76
CA ARG A 54 3.86 12.45 27.71
C ARG A 54 4.14 11.59 28.94
N ASP A 55 4.82 10.47 28.76
CA ASP A 55 5.11 9.53 29.84
C ASP A 55 6.31 9.97 30.70
N THR A 56 7.22 10.79 30.16
CA THR A 56 8.45 11.25 30.81
C THR A 56 8.46 12.71 31.24
N GLY A 57 7.51 13.52 30.72
CA GLY A 57 7.50 14.98 30.92
C GLY A 57 8.59 15.75 30.16
N ARG A 58 9.42 15.07 29.35
CA ARG A 58 10.45 15.73 28.53
C ARG A 58 9.86 16.35 27.27
N PRO A 59 10.47 17.41 26.70
CA PRO A 59 10.04 18.01 25.45
C PRO A 59 10.03 16.97 24.30
N ALA A 60 8.92 16.84 23.57
CA ALA A 60 8.78 15.89 22.49
C ALA A 60 9.82 16.09 21.38
N ARG A 61 10.22 17.34 21.13
CA ARG A 61 11.23 17.69 20.13
C ARG A 61 12.61 17.12 20.46
N GLU A 62 13.01 17.14 21.74
CA GLU A 62 14.30 16.56 22.18
C GLU A 62 14.32 15.05 21.95
N ILE A 63 13.24 14.37 22.32
CA ILE A 63 13.08 12.93 22.12
C ILE A 63 13.07 12.61 20.62
N ALA A 64 12.35 13.42 19.83
CA ALA A 64 12.32 13.26 18.38
C ALA A 64 13.71 13.40 17.76
N GLU A 65 14.54 14.35 18.25
CA GLU A 65 15.90 14.55 17.75
C GLU A 65 16.83 13.36 18.04
N VAL A 66 16.72 12.75 19.23
CA VAL A 66 17.47 11.54 19.58
C VAL A 66 17.09 10.40 18.63
N LEU A 67 15.77 10.18 18.45
CA LEU A 67 15.27 9.11 17.59
C LEU A 67 15.57 9.38 16.11
N ARG A 68 15.49 10.62 15.64
CA ARG A 68 15.85 11.02 14.27
C ARG A 68 17.28 10.62 13.93
N ARG A 69 18.25 10.98 14.79
CA ARG A 69 19.67 10.65 14.55
C ARG A 69 19.89 9.14 14.43
N ARG A 70 19.25 8.35 15.29
CA ARG A 70 19.41 6.90 15.30
C ARG A 70 18.68 6.22 14.13
N LEU A 71 17.50 6.72 13.77
CA LEU A 71 16.73 6.20 12.63
C LEU A 71 17.39 6.51 11.29
N ALA A 72 17.99 7.70 11.13
CA ALA A 72 18.67 8.08 9.89
C ALA A 72 19.85 7.14 9.53
N GLY A 73 20.41 6.41 10.49
CA GLY A 73 21.45 5.41 10.27
C GLY A 73 20.94 3.98 10.01
N GLN A 74 19.63 3.77 9.97
CA GLN A 74 19.06 2.43 9.76
C GLN A 74 18.97 2.09 8.27
N PRO A 75 19.29 0.84 7.88
CA PRO A 75 19.13 0.38 6.50
C PRO A 75 17.68 0.55 6.03
N GLY A 76 17.50 1.03 4.80
CA GLY A 76 16.19 1.24 4.20
C GLY A 76 15.55 2.60 4.52
N ILE A 77 16.20 3.46 5.32
CA ILE A 77 15.75 4.83 5.63
C ILE A 77 16.68 5.83 4.93
N ALA A 78 16.13 6.60 4.00
CA ALA A 78 16.87 7.66 3.30
C ALA A 78 16.94 8.94 4.14
N ARG A 79 15.84 9.33 4.82
CA ARG A 79 15.75 10.57 5.57
C ARG A 79 14.70 10.48 6.69
N VAL A 80 14.93 11.24 7.75
CA VAL A 80 13.98 11.42 8.86
C VAL A 80 13.88 12.90 9.18
N ASP A 81 12.68 13.47 9.07
CA ASP A 81 12.38 14.86 9.38
C ASP A 81 11.48 14.93 10.62
N ILE A 82 11.65 16.00 11.41
CA ILE A 82 10.80 16.28 12.57
C ILE A 82 9.75 17.29 12.16
N ALA A 83 8.46 16.93 12.33
CA ALA A 83 7.33 17.82 12.18
C ALA A 83 6.73 18.17 13.53
N GLU A 84 6.34 19.45 13.70
CA GLU A 84 5.71 19.92 14.94
C GLU A 84 4.40 19.14 15.24
N PRO A 85 4.15 18.82 16.53
CA PRO A 85 4.94 19.14 17.75
C PRO A 85 5.98 18.07 18.14
N GLY A 86 6.37 17.13 17.26
CA GLY A 86 7.31 16.05 17.55
C GLY A 86 7.00 14.76 16.81
N PHE A 87 6.31 14.85 15.65
CA PHE A 87 6.17 13.73 14.73
C PHE A 87 7.51 13.49 14.01
N LEU A 88 7.80 12.21 13.76
CA LEU A 88 8.91 11.81 12.91
C LEU A 88 8.35 11.38 11.56
N ASN A 89 8.71 12.11 10.52
CA ASN A 89 8.40 11.77 9.13
C ASN A 89 9.60 11.04 8.53
N ILE A 90 9.37 9.85 7.99
CA ILE A 90 10.41 8.93 7.54
C ILE A 90 10.26 8.75 6.03
N THR A 91 11.33 9.01 5.29
CA THR A 91 11.46 8.73 3.86
C THR A 91 12.31 7.47 3.70
N LEU A 92 11.81 6.51 2.96
CA LEU A 92 12.51 5.26 2.66
C LEU A 92 13.47 5.47 1.48
N ASP A 93 14.45 4.59 1.34
CA ASP A 93 15.33 4.60 0.18
C ASP A 93 14.66 3.98 -1.07
N ALA A 94 15.20 4.23 -2.26
CA ALA A 94 14.66 3.69 -3.52
C ALA A 94 14.66 2.15 -3.55
N ALA A 95 15.59 1.50 -2.86
CA ALA A 95 15.64 0.04 -2.75
C ALA A 95 14.43 -0.51 -1.98
N SER A 96 13.85 0.29 -1.07
CA SER A 96 12.65 -0.08 -0.31
C SER A 96 11.42 -0.22 -1.20
N GLY A 97 11.26 0.63 -2.23
CA GLY A 97 10.19 0.51 -3.22
C GLY A 97 10.25 -0.82 -3.98
N ALA A 98 11.43 -1.18 -4.48
CA ALA A 98 11.65 -2.46 -5.16
C ALA A 98 11.43 -3.66 -4.23
N GLN A 99 11.76 -3.53 -2.94
CA GLN A 99 11.51 -4.57 -1.95
C GLN A 99 10.02 -4.75 -1.68
N ILE A 100 9.25 -3.67 -1.54
CA ILE A 100 7.78 -3.73 -1.39
C ILE A 100 7.14 -4.44 -2.58
N VAL A 101 7.58 -4.13 -3.80
CA VAL A 101 7.10 -4.79 -5.02
C VAL A 101 7.36 -6.30 -4.97
N ARG A 102 8.59 -6.74 -4.61
CA ARG A 102 8.92 -8.16 -4.49
C ARG A 102 8.09 -8.87 -3.42
N GLU A 103 7.91 -8.26 -2.25
CA GLU A 103 7.12 -8.81 -1.16
C GLU A 103 5.63 -8.91 -1.51
N ALA A 104 5.08 -7.91 -2.19
CA ALA A 104 3.70 -7.95 -2.67
C ALA A 104 3.47 -9.11 -3.66
N LEU A 105 4.41 -9.33 -4.59
CA LEU A 105 4.35 -10.46 -5.53
C LEU A 105 4.47 -11.81 -4.81
N ALA A 106 5.41 -11.94 -3.88
CA ALA A 106 5.60 -13.17 -3.12
C ALA A 106 4.40 -13.49 -2.21
N GLY A 107 3.85 -12.47 -1.54
CA GLY A 107 2.74 -12.63 -0.59
C GLY A 107 1.40 -13.02 -1.24
N THR A 108 1.26 -12.84 -2.56
CA THR A 108 0.06 -13.23 -3.32
C THR A 108 0.21 -14.55 -4.05
N ALA A 109 1.40 -15.16 -4.07
CA ALA A 109 1.69 -16.39 -4.81
C ALA A 109 0.99 -17.63 -4.23
N ASP A 110 0.81 -17.68 -2.89
CA ASP A 110 0.27 -18.86 -2.20
C ASP A 110 -1.26 -18.93 -2.17
N GLY A 111 -1.95 -17.93 -2.71
CA GLY A 111 -3.41 -17.86 -2.76
C GLY A 111 -4.05 -17.79 -1.36
N SER A 112 -4.77 -16.75 -1.06
CA SER A 112 -5.44 -16.63 0.23
C SER A 112 -6.78 -17.36 0.24
N GLU A 113 -7.11 -17.98 1.38
CA GLU A 113 -8.39 -18.68 1.56
C GLU A 113 -9.57 -17.69 1.44
N PRO A 114 -10.61 -18.01 0.66
CA PRO A 114 -11.78 -17.16 0.49
C PRO A 114 -12.48 -16.83 1.82
N LEU A 115 -13.04 -15.64 1.90
CA LEU A 115 -13.92 -15.20 2.98
C LEU A 115 -15.35 -15.72 2.73
N ASP A 116 -16.04 -16.09 3.80
CA ASP A 116 -17.41 -16.63 3.69
C ASP A 116 -18.44 -15.49 3.48
N LEU A 117 -18.60 -15.05 2.24
CA LEU A 117 -19.59 -14.06 1.83
C LEU A 117 -20.74 -14.76 1.11
N ARG A 118 -21.92 -14.83 1.74
CA ARG A 118 -23.11 -15.52 1.21
C ARG A 118 -24.25 -14.52 0.92
N PRO A 119 -24.31 -13.98 -0.30
CA PRO A 119 -25.46 -13.18 -0.71
C PRO A 119 -26.73 -14.02 -0.75
N GLY A 120 -27.85 -13.44 -0.34
CA GLY A 120 -29.16 -14.08 -0.47
C GLY A 120 -29.59 -14.25 -1.93
N PRO A 121 -30.53 -15.18 -2.21
CA PRO A 121 -30.94 -15.51 -3.57
C PRO A 121 -31.51 -14.33 -4.36
N GLU A 122 -32.21 -13.41 -3.71
CA GLU A 122 -32.73 -12.18 -4.33
C GLU A 122 -31.61 -11.25 -4.82
N LEU A 123 -30.54 -11.07 -4.00
CA LEU A 123 -29.39 -10.28 -4.39
C LEU A 123 -28.62 -10.91 -5.56
N LEU A 124 -28.48 -12.24 -5.54
CA LEU A 124 -27.83 -12.97 -6.61
C LEU A 124 -28.62 -12.85 -7.93
N ALA A 125 -29.94 -12.98 -7.88
CA ALA A 125 -30.79 -12.85 -9.05
C ALA A 125 -30.77 -11.43 -9.63
N ARG A 126 -30.73 -10.39 -8.76
CA ARG A 126 -30.75 -8.99 -9.18
C ARG A 126 -29.39 -8.49 -9.68
N LEU A 127 -28.32 -8.80 -8.96
CA LEU A 127 -27.00 -8.18 -9.18
C LEU A 127 -25.97 -9.10 -9.85
N GLY A 128 -26.24 -10.40 -9.89
CA GLY A 128 -25.24 -11.40 -10.23
C GLY A 128 -24.25 -11.64 -9.08
N SER A 129 -23.41 -12.66 -9.24
CA SER A 129 -22.53 -13.17 -8.17
C SER A 129 -21.56 -12.12 -7.60
N ASP A 130 -20.84 -11.44 -8.48
CA ASP A 130 -19.75 -10.51 -8.08
C ASP A 130 -20.30 -9.25 -7.41
N ALA A 131 -21.29 -8.60 -8.03
CA ALA A 131 -21.90 -7.40 -7.49
C ALA A 131 -22.70 -7.68 -6.20
N ALA A 132 -23.33 -8.84 -6.10
CA ALA A 132 -24.01 -9.27 -4.88
C ALA A 132 -23.02 -9.42 -3.71
N ARG A 133 -21.85 -10.08 -3.91
CA ARG A 133 -20.82 -10.19 -2.87
C ARG A 133 -20.24 -8.82 -2.50
N TRP A 134 -19.93 -7.97 -3.51
CA TRP A 134 -19.43 -6.63 -3.24
C TRP A 134 -20.43 -5.79 -2.44
N SER A 135 -21.74 -5.92 -2.69
CA SER A 135 -22.78 -5.20 -1.97
C SER A 135 -22.81 -5.50 -0.47
N LEU A 136 -22.38 -6.71 -0.04
CA LEU A 136 -22.32 -7.11 1.37
C LEU A 136 -21.19 -6.40 2.13
N VAL A 137 -20.13 -6.01 1.44
CA VAL A 137 -18.93 -5.37 2.01
C VAL A 137 -18.90 -3.86 1.79
N SER A 138 -19.90 -3.33 1.09
CA SER A 138 -20.06 -1.91 0.80
C SER A 138 -20.62 -1.15 2.01
N PRO A 139 -20.35 0.16 2.14
CA PRO A 139 -20.91 0.97 3.20
C PRO A 139 -22.46 0.96 3.18
N PRO A 140 -23.11 1.07 4.37
CA PRO A 140 -24.53 1.25 4.44
C PRO A 140 -24.97 2.47 3.62
N GLY A 141 -26.03 2.32 2.81
CA GLY A 141 -26.56 3.40 1.96
C GLY A 141 -25.97 3.48 0.55
N LEU A 142 -25.04 2.60 0.16
CA LEU A 142 -24.67 2.50 -1.25
C LEU A 142 -25.87 2.07 -2.08
N ASP A 143 -26.20 2.85 -3.11
CA ASP A 143 -27.17 2.42 -4.11
C ASP A 143 -26.62 1.20 -4.87
N ARG A 144 -27.27 0.04 -4.68
CA ARG A 144 -26.83 -1.22 -5.26
C ARG A 144 -26.93 -1.25 -6.77
N ASP A 145 -27.78 -0.43 -7.39
CA ASP A 145 -27.89 -0.36 -8.84
C ASP A 145 -26.66 0.27 -9.49
N LEU A 146 -25.88 1.07 -8.74
CA LEU A 146 -24.56 1.54 -9.17
C LEU A 146 -23.60 0.39 -9.48
N LEU A 147 -23.76 -0.77 -8.82
CA LEU A 147 -22.88 -1.92 -9.04
C LEU A 147 -23.13 -2.64 -10.38
N LEU A 148 -24.23 -2.32 -11.06
CA LEU A 148 -24.58 -2.86 -12.38
C LEU A 148 -24.01 -2.05 -13.54
N VAL A 149 -23.52 -0.82 -13.28
CA VAL A 149 -23.05 0.07 -14.35
C VAL A 149 -21.52 0.12 -14.40
N GLN A 150 -20.96 0.15 -15.61
CA GLN A 150 -19.52 0.28 -15.83
C GLN A 150 -19.08 1.74 -15.86
N ARG A 151 -19.07 2.39 -14.69
CA ARG A 151 -18.70 3.80 -14.51
C ARG A 151 -17.77 3.97 -13.31
N GLU A 152 -17.03 5.07 -13.28
CA GLU A 152 -16.11 5.40 -12.18
C GLU A 152 -16.81 5.51 -10.81
N THR A 153 -18.09 5.84 -10.78
CA THR A 153 -18.91 5.86 -9.55
C THR A 153 -19.12 4.48 -8.94
N ASN A 154 -18.96 3.40 -9.74
CA ASN A 154 -19.06 2.03 -9.26
C ASN A 154 -17.71 1.57 -8.67
N PRO A 155 -17.59 1.35 -7.35
CA PRO A 155 -16.33 0.95 -6.74
C PRO A 155 -15.85 -0.42 -7.20
N LEU A 156 -16.73 -1.39 -7.40
CA LEU A 156 -16.36 -2.71 -7.93
C LEU A 156 -15.80 -2.58 -9.35
N PHE A 157 -16.44 -1.78 -10.22
CA PHE A 157 -15.93 -1.54 -11.56
C PHE A 157 -14.54 -0.93 -11.54
N ARG A 158 -14.27 0.08 -10.71
CA ARG A 158 -12.94 0.71 -10.59
C ARG A 158 -11.86 -0.30 -10.21
N VAL A 159 -12.13 -1.16 -9.23
CA VAL A 159 -11.18 -2.20 -8.80
C VAL A 159 -10.89 -3.19 -9.93
N ARG A 160 -11.93 -3.68 -10.59
CA ARG A 160 -11.79 -4.60 -11.73
C ARG A 160 -11.12 -3.93 -12.94
N TYR A 161 -11.43 -2.67 -13.19
CA TYR A 161 -10.80 -1.88 -14.24
C TYR A 161 -9.30 -1.68 -13.99
N ALA A 162 -8.92 -1.33 -12.76
CA ALA A 162 -7.52 -1.22 -12.39
C ALA A 162 -6.77 -2.55 -12.61
N HIS A 163 -7.35 -3.68 -12.16
CA HIS A 163 -6.77 -5.00 -12.40
C HIS A 163 -6.64 -5.28 -13.91
N SER A 164 -7.68 -5.12 -14.69
CA SER A 164 -7.65 -5.34 -16.13
C SER A 164 -6.60 -4.45 -16.83
N ARG A 165 -6.43 -3.22 -16.34
CA ARG A 165 -5.41 -2.26 -16.83
C ARG A 165 -3.99 -2.75 -16.56
N THR A 166 -3.70 -3.31 -15.38
CA THR A 166 -2.38 -3.91 -15.10
C THR A 166 -2.10 -5.08 -16.04
N ARG A 167 -3.10 -5.92 -16.29
CA ARG A 167 -2.98 -7.05 -17.24
C ARG A 167 -2.74 -6.58 -18.68
N ALA A 168 -3.35 -5.47 -19.07
CA ALA A 168 -3.12 -4.87 -20.39
C ALA A 168 -1.69 -4.34 -20.54
N LEU A 169 -1.15 -3.67 -19.50
CA LEU A 169 0.25 -3.20 -19.49
C LEU A 169 1.24 -4.34 -19.66
N LEU A 170 1.05 -5.45 -18.93
CA LEU A 170 1.92 -6.63 -19.02
C LEU A 170 1.87 -7.26 -20.43
N ARG A 171 0.67 -7.40 -21.01
CA ARG A 171 0.54 -7.92 -22.39
C ARG A 171 1.22 -7.01 -23.39
N ASN A 172 1.06 -5.70 -23.28
CA ASN A 172 1.65 -4.74 -24.20
C ASN A 172 3.19 -4.73 -24.07
N ALA A 173 3.73 -4.81 -22.85
CA ALA A 173 5.18 -4.90 -22.62
C ALA A 173 5.76 -6.20 -23.22
N ALA A 174 5.07 -7.32 -23.07
CA ALA A 174 5.47 -8.58 -23.68
C ALA A 174 5.49 -8.47 -25.22
N GLY A 175 4.50 -7.78 -25.82
CA GLY A 175 4.48 -7.48 -27.25
C GLY A 175 5.62 -6.56 -27.71
N LEU A 176 6.17 -5.74 -26.80
CA LEU A 176 7.34 -4.88 -27.02
C LEU A 176 8.66 -5.57 -26.65
N GLY A 177 8.65 -6.84 -26.27
CA GLY A 177 9.83 -7.64 -25.98
C GLY A 177 10.51 -7.35 -24.64
N PHE A 178 9.82 -6.82 -23.64
CA PHE A 178 10.40 -6.65 -22.31
C PHE A 178 9.49 -7.15 -21.18
N ALA A 179 10.11 -7.48 -20.04
CA ALA A 179 9.48 -8.03 -18.86
C ALA A 179 9.59 -7.07 -17.66
N PRO A 180 8.71 -7.23 -16.64
CA PRO A 180 8.81 -6.51 -15.38
C PRO A 180 10.08 -6.90 -14.62
N GLU A 181 10.70 -5.91 -13.96
CA GLU A 181 11.87 -6.10 -13.12
C GLU A 181 11.83 -5.06 -11.98
N PRO A 182 11.71 -5.49 -10.70
CA PRO A 182 11.67 -4.56 -9.57
C PRO A 182 12.94 -3.72 -9.47
N GLY A 183 12.81 -2.40 -9.45
CA GLY A 183 13.91 -1.45 -9.47
C GLY A 183 13.48 -0.04 -9.08
N ASP A 184 14.31 0.95 -9.43
CA ASP A 184 14.04 2.36 -9.21
C ASP A 184 12.91 2.86 -10.13
N LEU A 185 11.88 3.47 -9.55
CA LEU A 185 10.71 4.02 -10.25
C LEU A 185 10.97 5.40 -10.88
N GLY A 186 12.07 6.04 -10.49
CA GLY A 186 12.53 7.32 -11.04
C GLY A 186 11.88 8.56 -10.44
N ASP A 187 10.87 8.40 -9.58
CA ASP A 187 10.19 9.50 -8.87
C ASP A 187 9.36 8.98 -7.69
N ASP A 188 8.97 9.88 -6.77
CA ASP A 188 8.22 9.58 -5.54
C ASP A 188 6.70 9.52 -5.78
N SER A 189 6.22 9.65 -7.02
CA SER A 189 4.78 9.66 -7.33
C SER A 189 4.08 8.34 -7.04
N ALA A 190 4.86 7.25 -6.92
CA ALA A 190 4.38 5.92 -6.59
C ALA A 190 4.20 5.67 -5.08
N ASP A 191 4.67 6.56 -4.19
CA ASP A 191 4.68 6.34 -2.74
C ASP A 191 3.32 5.98 -2.14
N PRO A 192 2.20 6.64 -2.51
CA PRO A 192 0.89 6.26 -2.00
C PRO A 192 0.48 4.84 -2.42
N LEU A 193 0.87 4.41 -3.64
CA LEU A 193 0.59 3.06 -4.13
C LEU A 193 1.45 2.03 -3.40
N LEU A 194 2.76 2.28 -3.28
CA LEU A 194 3.69 1.42 -2.54
C LEU A 194 3.24 1.22 -1.09
N ALA A 195 2.81 2.28 -0.42
CA ALA A 195 2.29 2.21 0.95
C ALA A 195 1.06 1.29 1.05
N HIS A 196 0.15 1.36 0.07
CA HIS A 196 -1.00 0.45 0.05
C HIS A 196 -0.58 -1.00 -0.24
N LEU A 197 0.33 -1.24 -1.19
CA LEU A 197 0.82 -2.60 -1.46
C LEU A 197 1.47 -3.21 -0.21
N ALA A 198 2.30 -2.45 0.48
CA ALA A 198 2.97 -2.88 1.71
C ALA A 198 2.01 -3.23 2.86
N ASP A 199 0.82 -2.61 2.90
CA ASP A 199 -0.21 -2.88 3.90
C ASP A 199 -1.07 -4.13 3.60
N HIS A 200 -0.97 -4.70 2.40
CA HIS A 200 -1.90 -5.74 1.92
C HIS A 200 -1.93 -6.98 2.82
N SER A 201 -0.77 -7.56 3.14
CA SER A 201 -0.67 -8.74 3.99
C SER A 201 -1.27 -8.53 5.39
N ARG A 202 -1.09 -7.35 5.97
CA ARG A 202 -1.69 -6.97 7.26
C ARG A 202 -3.22 -6.83 7.17
N ILE A 203 -3.73 -6.35 6.04
CA ILE A 203 -5.17 -6.18 5.80
C ILE A 203 -5.84 -7.54 5.61
N THR A 204 -5.24 -8.42 4.80
CA THR A 204 -5.76 -9.77 4.53
C THR A 204 -5.72 -10.64 5.79
N ALA A 205 -4.64 -10.58 6.58
CA ALA A 205 -4.52 -11.29 7.85
C ALA A 205 -5.62 -10.92 8.87
N ALA A 206 -6.20 -9.73 8.78
CA ALA A 206 -7.31 -9.32 9.65
C ALA A 206 -8.64 -10.02 9.31
N ARG A 207 -8.75 -10.67 8.15
CA ARG A 207 -9.95 -11.38 7.65
C ARG A 207 -11.26 -10.57 7.78
N ALA A 208 -11.18 -9.25 7.60
CA ALA A 208 -12.29 -8.32 7.70
C ALA A 208 -12.73 -7.86 6.29
N PRO A 209 -13.84 -8.39 5.74
CA PRO A 209 -14.20 -8.20 4.33
C PRO A 209 -14.44 -6.75 3.94
N GLU A 210 -15.10 -5.93 4.78
CA GLU A 210 -15.34 -4.51 4.48
C GLU A 210 -14.05 -3.69 4.50
N ARG A 211 -13.08 -4.12 5.32
CA ARG A 211 -11.76 -3.50 5.38
C ARG A 211 -10.94 -3.84 4.14
N LEU A 212 -11.04 -5.09 3.68
CA LEU A 212 -10.41 -5.55 2.45
C LEU A 212 -10.98 -4.81 1.24
N ALA A 213 -12.31 -4.73 1.09
CA ALA A 213 -12.94 -4.01 -0.01
C ALA A 213 -12.48 -2.55 -0.10
N ARG A 214 -12.49 -1.80 1.03
CA ARG A 214 -11.98 -0.42 1.08
C ARG A 214 -10.48 -0.32 0.77
N HIS A 215 -9.71 -1.34 1.11
CA HIS A 215 -8.30 -1.39 0.75
C HIS A 215 -8.12 -1.55 -0.75
N LEU A 216 -8.84 -2.46 -1.40
CA LEU A 216 -8.80 -2.65 -2.85
C LEU A 216 -9.20 -1.38 -3.61
N GLU A 217 -10.21 -0.64 -3.14
CA GLU A 217 -10.56 0.67 -3.71
C GLU A 217 -9.38 1.65 -3.65
N ARG A 218 -8.70 1.74 -2.50
CA ARG A 218 -7.53 2.63 -2.33
C ARG A 218 -6.37 2.23 -3.22
N VAL A 219 -6.08 0.94 -3.34
CA VAL A 219 -5.05 0.41 -4.26
C VAL A 219 -5.41 0.76 -5.70
N ALA A 220 -6.66 0.52 -6.11
CA ALA A 220 -7.13 0.84 -7.46
C ALA A 220 -7.02 2.34 -7.77
N ASP A 221 -7.51 3.21 -6.87
CA ASP A 221 -7.47 4.65 -7.04
C ASP A 221 -6.03 5.19 -7.06
N ALA A 222 -5.14 4.66 -6.22
CA ALA A 222 -3.72 5.04 -6.22
C ALA A 222 -3.03 4.62 -7.52
N PHE A 223 -3.28 3.40 -7.98
CA PHE A 223 -2.73 2.90 -9.23
C PHE A 223 -3.20 3.69 -10.44
N LEU A 224 -4.49 3.98 -10.55
CA LEU A 224 -5.03 4.71 -11.70
C LEU A 224 -4.49 6.15 -11.76
N ARG A 225 -4.34 6.82 -10.61
CA ARG A 225 -3.71 8.15 -10.55
C ARG A 225 -2.24 8.09 -10.96
N TRP A 226 -1.46 7.16 -10.38
CA TRP A 226 -0.05 7.00 -10.70
C TRP A 226 0.15 6.67 -12.18
N GLN A 227 -0.58 5.71 -12.73
CA GLN A 227 -0.44 5.28 -14.12
C GLN A 227 -0.81 6.37 -15.13
N ALA A 228 -1.72 7.29 -14.76
CA ALA A 228 -2.05 8.45 -15.60
C ALA A 228 -0.91 9.48 -15.65
N ALA A 229 -0.15 9.63 -14.57
CA ALA A 229 0.98 10.55 -14.48
C ALA A 229 2.29 9.95 -15.01
N CYS A 230 2.53 8.64 -14.78
CA CYS A 230 3.80 7.98 -15.04
C CYS A 230 3.70 6.99 -16.22
N PRO A 231 4.37 7.24 -17.34
CA PRO A 231 4.43 6.29 -18.44
C PRO A 231 5.08 4.98 -18.00
N THR A 232 4.34 3.88 -18.13
CA THR A 232 4.83 2.52 -17.81
C THR A 232 5.46 1.85 -19.04
N LEU A 233 5.06 2.27 -20.24
CA LEU A 233 5.54 1.75 -21.50
C LEU A 233 6.31 2.85 -22.25
N PRO A 234 7.35 2.49 -23.02
CA PRO A 234 8.06 3.44 -23.87
C PRO A 234 7.13 4.05 -24.92
N ARG A 235 7.40 5.29 -25.33
CA ARG A 235 6.60 6.04 -26.30
C ARG A 235 7.32 6.19 -27.62
N GLY A 236 6.60 6.02 -28.73
CA GLY A 236 7.17 6.18 -30.07
C GLY A 236 8.35 5.25 -30.34
N ALA A 237 9.51 5.81 -30.68
CA ALA A 237 10.74 5.08 -30.99
C ALA A 237 11.63 4.81 -29.74
N GLU A 238 11.16 5.12 -28.55
CA GLU A 238 11.90 4.92 -27.30
C GLU A 238 12.10 3.43 -27.03
N LYS A 239 13.32 3.07 -26.60
CA LYS A 239 13.63 1.69 -26.18
C LYS A 239 13.22 1.48 -24.71
N PRO A 240 12.83 0.25 -24.32
CA PRO A 240 12.57 -0.07 -22.92
C PRO A 240 13.79 0.21 -22.02
N LEU A 241 13.62 1.11 -21.05
CA LEU A 241 14.62 1.48 -20.04
C LEU A 241 14.37 0.71 -18.73
N ALA A 242 15.34 0.75 -17.81
CA ALA A 242 15.20 0.15 -16.48
C ALA A 242 13.96 0.69 -15.73
N VAL A 243 13.69 1.99 -15.83
CA VAL A 243 12.52 2.61 -15.22
C VAL A 243 11.18 2.05 -15.76
N HIS A 244 11.10 1.72 -17.06
CA HIS A 244 9.90 1.08 -17.62
C HIS A 244 9.70 -0.32 -17.05
N ARG A 245 10.77 -1.10 -16.87
CA ARG A 245 10.73 -2.42 -16.25
C ARG A 245 10.30 -2.34 -14.78
N ALA A 246 10.84 -1.38 -14.04
CA ALA A 246 10.49 -1.14 -12.64
C ALA A 246 9.02 -0.72 -12.49
N ARG A 247 8.55 0.21 -13.32
CA ARG A 247 7.14 0.64 -13.35
C ARG A 247 6.20 -0.48 -13.77
N LEU A 248 6.64 -1.34 -14.67
CA LEU A 248 5.88 -2.53 -15.07
C LEU A 248 5.78 -3.54 -13.91
N ALA A 249 6.86 -3.74 -13.15
CA ALA A 249 6.85 -4.60 -11.95
C ALA A 249 5.91 -4.06 -10.86
N LEU A 250 5.84 -2.74 -10.66
CA LEU A 250 4.86 -2.12 -9.77
C LEU A 250 3.43 -2.37 -10.25
N ALA A 251 3.17 -2.28 -11.58
CA ALA A 251 1.87 -2.61 -12.15
C ALA A 251 1.52 -4.09 -11.97
N GLU A 252 2.49 -5.01 -12.12
CA GLU A 252 2.33 -6.44 -11.89
C GLU A 252 1.95 -6.72 -10.43
N ALA A 253 2.70 -6.19 -9.46
CA ALA A 253 2.41 -6.33 -8.04
C ALA A 253 1.02 -5.77 -7.68
N THR A 254 0.65 -4.62 -8.26
CA THR A 254 -0.70 -4.07 -8.09
C THR A 254 -1.76 -5.03 -8.61
N GLY A 255 -1.56 -5.59 -9.79
CA GLY A 255 -2.48 -6.58 -10.37
C GLY A 255 -2.61 -7.83 -9.52
N ALA A 256 -1.50 -8.34 -8.95
CA ALA A 256 -1.49 -9.49 -8.06
C ALA A 256 -2.28 -9.21 -6.76
N VAL A 257 -2.04 -8.06 -6.11
CA VAL A 257 -2.77 -7.63 -4.90
C VAL A 257 -4.27 -7.47 -5.15
N LEU A 258 -4.66 -6.86 -6.28
CA LEU A 258 -6.08 -6.70 -6.63
C LEU A 258 -6.75 -8.05 -6.92
N ALA A 259 -6.05 -8.96 -7.63
CA ALA A 259 -6.55 -10.29 -7.92
C ALA A 259 -6.71 -11.13 -6.64
N ASP A 260 -5.71 -11.13 -5.76
CA ASP A 260 -5.75 -11.82 -4.47
C ASP A 260 -6.94 -11.35 -3.62
N GLY A 261 -7.08 -10.03 -3.41
CA GLY A 261 -8.16 -9.49 -2.62
C GLY A 261 -9.55 -9.74 -3.22
N LEU A 262 -9.72 -9.64 -4.54
CA LEU A 262 -10.96 -10.00 -5.22
C LEU A 262 -11.29 -11.49 -5.02
N THR A 263 -10.29 -12.37 -5.16
CA THR A 263 -10.44 -13.81 -4.95
C THR A 263 -10.86 -14.13 -3.51
N GLN A 264 -10.26 -13.48 -2.52
CA GLN A 264 -10.66 -13.62 -1.12
C GLN A 264 -12.12 -13.20 -0.88
N LEU A 265 -12.62 -12.18 -1.59
CA LEU A 265 -14.03 -11.79 -1.54
C LEU A 265 -14.94 -12.70 -2.40
N GLY A 266 -14.39 -13.73 -3.06
CA GLY A 266 -15.10 -14.60 -3.98
C GLY A 266 -15.56 -13.90 -5.25
N ILE A 267 -14.87 -12.84 -5.66
CA ILE A 267 -15.18 -11.98 -6.81
C ILE A 267 -14.19 -12.23 -7.93
N THR A 268 -14.68 -12.26 -9.15
CA THR A 268 -13.86 -12.50 -10.34
C THR A 268 -12.90 -11.32 -10.61
N ALA A 269 -11.62 -11.63 -10.83
CA ALA A 269 -10.59 -10.68 -11.29
C ALA A 269 -10.40 -10.81 -12.82
N PRO A 270 -11.12 -10.05 -13.66
CA PRO A 270 -11.09 -10.24 -15.10
C PRO A 270 -9.79 -9.70 -15.70
N ALA A 271 -9.20 -10.45 -16.63
CA ALA A 271 -8.02 -10.00 -17.38
C ALA A 271 -8.35 -8.95 -18.46
N ARG A 272 -9.63 -8.82 -18.83
CA ARG A 272 -10.20 -7.83 -19.75
C ARG A 272 -11.60 -7.46 -19.27
N LEU A 273 -11.96 -6.20 -19.43
CA LEU A 273 -13.30 -5.67 -19.22
C LEU A 273 -13.88 -5.22 -20.56
#